data_29a5c6be4c52e7ae07aa85a9a1b09fd2
#
_entry.id   29a5c6be4c52e7ae07aa85a9a1b09fd2
#
_cell.length_a   1.000
_cell.length_b   1.000
_cell.length_c   1.000
_cell.angle_alpha   90.00
_cell.angle_beta   90.00
_cell.angle_gamma   90.00
#
_symmetry.space_group_name_H-M   'P 1'
#
loop_
_entity.id
_entity.type
_entity.pdbx_description
1 polymer ?
#
loop_
_entity_poly.entity_id
_entity_poly.type
_entity_poly.pdbx_seq_one_letter_code
_entity_poly.pdbx_strand_id
1 'polypeptide(L)'
;MLLSNEYHSYFKIYIDDLVTNGKSIIENLIETGNYLEQVATTIPKEKELYVYAEGKWTFKQLLVHVIDTERIFNYRALRFARNDSTELKGFDHDSYNENVEANSRNLLELLDEFKTVRASSISLYKSFSEEVLLRKGSASGNIISVRAIGFLISGHQKHHLKIFEERYF
;
A
#
# COMPACT_ATOMS: atom_id res chain seq x y z
N MET A 1 9.38 -16.35 8.32
CA MET A 1 8.21 -16.76 7.49
C MET A 1 6.95 -16.26 8.18
N LEU A 2 6.00 -15.70 7.45
CA LEU A 2 4.71 -15.24 7.98
C LEU A 2 3.83 -16.46 8.28
N LEU A 3 3.17 -16.48 9.44
CA LEU A 3 2.31 -17.60 9.83
C LEU A 3 0.86 -17.33 9.38
N SER A 4 0.13 -18.37 9.02
CA SER A 4 -1.28 -18.28 8.58
C SER A 4 -2.23 -17.63 9.57
N ASN A 5 -1.85 -17.55 10.84
CA ASN A 5 -2.62 -16.91 11.92
C ASN A 5 -2.28 -15.42 12.12
N GLU A 6 -1.42 -14.84 11.29
CA GLU A 6 -0.99 -13.44 11.42
C GLU A 6 -1.87 -12.46 10.67
N TYR A 7 -2.72 -12.94 9.77
CA TYR A 7 -3.64 -12.11 9.01
C TYR A 7 -4.90 -12.88 8.62
N HIS A 8 -5.99 -12.14 8.49
CA HIS A 8 -7.26 -12.69 8.02
C HIS A 8 -7.18 -13.06 6.52
N SER A 9 -7.97 -14.06 6.09
CA SER A 9 -8.01 -14.55 4.70
C SER A 9 -8.31 -13.46 3.66
N TYR A 10 -8.99 -12.40 4.05
CA TYR A 10 -9.23 -11.21 3.21
C TYR A 10 -7.95 -10.61 2.61
N PHE A 11 -6.83 -10.66 3.33
CA PHE A 11 -5.56 -10.06 2.89
C PHE A 11 -4.70 -11.01 2.03
N LYS A 12 -5.11 -12.26 1.84
CA LYS A 12 -4.31 -13.27 1.12
C LYS A 12 -3.94 -12.85 -0.29
N ILE A 13 -4.88 -12.26 -1.03
CA ILE A 13 -4.66 -11.81 -2.41
C ILE A 13 -3.53 -10.78 -2.56
N TYR A 14 -3.18 -10.09 -1.49
CA TYR A 14 -2.11 -9.10 -1.47
C TYR A 14 -0.81 -9.65 -0.90
N ILE A 15 -0.88 -10.60 0.03
CA ILE A 15 0.26 -10.99 0.87
C ILE A 15 0.95 -12.26 0.37
N ASP A 16 0.20 -13.27 -0.10
CA ASP A 16 0.72 -14.62 -0.31
C ASP A 16 1.93 -14.68 -1.27
N ASP A 17 1.89 -13.96 -2.38
CA ASP A 17 2.99 -13.90 -3.35
C ASP A 17 4.28 -13.29 -2.77
N LEU A 18 4.14 -12.35 -1.84
CA LEU A 18 5.27 -11.65 -1.25
C LEU A 18 5.90 -12.42 -0.10
N VAL A 19 5.13 -13.24 0.58
CA VAL A 19 5.65 -14.10 1.68
C VAL A 19 6.50 -15.24 1.12
N THR A 20 6.20 -15.71 -0.07
CA THR A 20 6.88 -16.84 -0.70
C THR A 20 8.08 -16.44 -1.55
N ASN A 21 8.31 -15.15 -1.82
CA ASN A 21 9.41 -14.67 -2.66
C ASN A 21 10.79 -14.65 -1.98
N GLY A 22 10.86 -15.00 -0.69
CA GLY A 22 12.11 -15.06 0.09
C GLY A 22 12.68 -13.70 0.52
N LYS A 23 12.00 -12.58 0.24
CA LYS A 23 12.45 -11.22 0.55
C LYS A 23 11.89 -10.73 1.88
N SER A 24 12.66 -9.90 2.58
CA SER A 24 12.22 -9.19 3.77
C SER A 24 11.17 -8.11 3.43
N ILE A 25 10.50 -7.58 4.46
CA ILE A 25 9.59 -6.42 4.33
C ILE A 25 10.31 -5.24 3.68
N ILE A 26 11.52 -4.93 4.13
CA ILE A 26 12.30 -3.79 3.62
C ILE A 26 12.65 -3.96 2.15
N GLU A 27 13.11 -5.15 1.74
CA GLU A 27 13.42 -5.43 0.34
C GLU A 27 12.17 -5.32 -0.55
N ASN A 28 11.02 -5.85 -0.10
CA ASN A 28 9.76 -5.70 -0.81
C ASN A 28 9.32 -4.23 -0.93
N LEU A 29 9.44 -3.43 0.14
CA LEU A 29 9.12 -2.00 0.11
C LEU A 29 9.99 -1.24 -0.88
N ILE A 30 11.30 -1.51 -0.91
CA ILE A 30 12.24 -0.87 -1.84
C ILE A 30 11.92 -1.27 -3.28
N GLU A 31 11.78 -2.56 -3.54
CA GLU A 31 11.57 -3.08 -4.90
C GLU A 31 10.26 -2.60 -5.50
N THR A 32 9.16 -2.71 -4.74
CA THR A 32 7.85 -2.25 -5.22
C THR A 32 7.81 -0.74 -5.39
N GLY A 33 8.50 0.02 -4.52
CA GLY A 33 8.64 1.47 -4.66
C GLY A 33 9.36 1.85 -5.95
N ASN A 34 10.51 1.24 -6.23
CA ASN A 34 11.27 1.47 -7.46
C ASN A 34 10.45 1.11 -8.71
N TYR A 35 9.67 0.03 -8.63
CA TYR A 35 8.82 -0.38 -9.74
C TYR A 35 7.70 0.64 -10.03
N LEU A 36 7.03 1.17 -9.00
CA LEU A 36 6.04 2.24 -9.19
C LEU A 36 6.67 3.49 -9.78
N GLU A 37 7.87 3.88 -9.31
CA GLU A 37 8.61 5.01 -9.87
C GLU A 37 8.90 4.81 -11.35
N GLN A 38 9.36 3.63 -11.74
CA GLN A 38 9.60 3.28 -13.14
C GLN A 38 8.31 3.42 -13.97
N VAL A 39 7.19 2.86 -13.53
CA VAL A 39 5.89 2.98 -14.21
C VAL A 39 5.47 4.44 -14.33
N ALA A 40 5.52 5.21 -13.24
CA ALA A 40 5.09 6.60 -13.22
C ALA A 40 5.95 7.52 -14.11
N THR A 41 7.24 7.22 -14.27
CA THR A 41 8.15 8.00 -15.12
C THR A 41 8.09 7.62 -16.59
N THR A 42 7.57 6.45 -16.92
CA THR A 42 7.49 5.93 -18.30
C THR A 42 6.07 5.98 -18.89
N ILE A 43 5.06 6.27 -18.07
CA ILE A 43 3.68 6.36 -18.54
C ILE A 43 3.52 7.49 -19.56
N PRO A 44 2.92 7.25 -20.74
CA PRO A 44 2.62 8.30 -21.68
C PRO A 44 1.65 9.34 -21.08
N LYS A 45 1.88 10.62 -21.37
CA LYS A 45 1.11 11.73 -20.78
C LYS A 45 -0.41 11.58 -20.99
N GLU A 46 -0.82 11.09 -22.14
CA GLU A 46 -2.22 10.81 -22.47
C GLU A 46 -2.84 9.70 -21.63
N LYS A 47 -2.00 8.85 -20.99
CA LYS A 47 -2.46 7.79 -20.09
C LYS A 47 -2.60 8.22 -18.64
N GLU A 48 -2.07 9.38 -18.25
CA GLU A 48 -2.17 9.87 -16.87
C GLU A 48 -3.63 10.04 -16.41
N LEU A 49 -4.51 10.48 -17.32
CA LEU A 49 -5.94 10.74 -17.09
C LEU A 49 -6.87 9.74 -17.80
N TYR A 50 -6.31 8.74 -18.47
CA TYR A 50 -7.10 7.73 -19.16
C TYR A 50 -7.84 6.84 -18.14
N VAL A 51 -9.07 6.46 -18.46
CA VAL A 51 -9.88 5.46 -17.75
C VAL A 51 -10.32 4.39 -18.74
N TYR A 52 -10.19 3.12 -18.38
CA TYR A 52 -10.54 2.02 -19.29
C TYR A 52 -12.04 1.72 -19.33
N ALA A 53 -12.83 2.25 -18.40
CA ALA A 53 -14.28 2.15 -18.33
C ALA A 53 -14.86 3.24 -17.43
N GLU A 54 -16.16 3.52 -17.56
CA GLU A 54 -16.87 4.44 -16.69
C GLU A 54 -16.74 4.05 -15.21
N GLY A 55 -16.53 5.02 -14.33
CA GLY A 55 -16.35 4.81 -12.89
C GLY A 55 -15.03 4.18 -12.48
N LYS A 56 -14.04 4.06 -13.41
CA LYS A 56 -12.69 3.59 -13.09
C LYS A 56 -11.74 4.76 -12.85
N TRP A 57 -10.69 4.50 -12.10
CA TRP A 57 -9.75 5.51 -11.68
C TRP A 57 -8.72 5.82 -12.76
N THR A 58 -8.28 7.05 -12.84
CA THR A 58 -7.09 7.44 -13.60
C THR A 58 -5.82 6.93 -12.92
N PHE A 59 -4.69 6.96 -13.61
CA PHE A 59 -3.39 6.64 -12.98
C PHE A 59 -3.08 7.57 -11.80
N LYS A 60 -3.38 8.85 -11.90
CA LYS A 60 -3.19 9.81 -10.81
C LYS A 60 -4.06 9.48 -9.58
N GLN A 61 -5.31 9.12 -9.80
CA GLN A 61 -6.20 8.68 -8.72
C GLN A 61 -5.72 7.37 -8.08
N LEU A 62 -5.25 6.41 -8.87
CA LEU A 62 -4.65 5.18 -8.37
C LEU A 62 -3.39 5.48 -7.53
N LEU A 63 -2.52 6.38 -8.00
CA LEU A 63 -1.32 6.75 -7.26
C LEU A 63 -1.64 7.40 -5.92
N VAL A 64 -2.61 8.32 -5.87
CA VAL A 64 -3.06 8.92 -4.60
C VAL A 64 -3.68 7.87 -3.67
N HIS A 65 -4.49 6.96 -4.21
CA HIS A 65 -5.04 5.85 -3.42
C HIS A 65 -3.92 4.98 -2.79
N VAL A 66 -2.88 4.66 -3.53
CA VAL A 66 -1.72 3.91 -2.99
C VAL A 66 -1.03 4.71 -1.88
N ILE A 67 -0.82 6.01 -2.07
CA ILE A 67 -0.20 6.91 -1.07
C ILE A 67 -1.03 6.95 0.22
N ASP A 68 -2.33 7.20 0.11
CA ASP A 68 -3.22 7.34 1.27
C ASP A 68 -3.38 6.02 2.02
N THR A 69 -3.52 4.92 1.29
CA THR A 69 -3.62 3.58 1.89
C THR A 69 -2.33 3.21 2.62
N GLU A 70 -1.16 3.55 2.09
CA GLU A 70 0.13 3.33 2.76
C GLU A 70 0.24 4.14 4.06
N ARG A 71 -0.23 5.39 4.09
CA ARG A 71 -0.33 6.20 5.33
C ARG A 71 -1.21 5.54 6.38
N ILE A 72 -2.38 5.04 5.96
CA ILE A 72 -3.31 4.34 6.86
C ILE A 72 -2.69 3.04 7.39
N PHE A 73 -2.03 2.27 6.54
CA PHE A 73 -1.34 1.04 6.97
C PHE A 73 -0.19 1.34 7.93
N ASN A 74 0.60 2.39 7.70
CA ASN A 74 1.66 2.82 8.63
C ASN A 74 1.08 3.24 9.98
N TYR A 75 -0.01 3.98 10.00
CA TYR A 75 -0.70 4.34 11.23
C TYR A 75 -1.16 3.10 12.01
N ARG A 76 -1.76 2.14 11.33
CA ARG A 76 -2.19 0.87 11.94
C ARG A 76 -0.99 0.08 12.48
N ALA A 77 0.07 -0.06 11.69
CA ALA A 77 1.31 -0.73 12.12
C ALA A 77 1.91 -0.08 13.36
N LEU A 78 1.99 1.26 13.40
CA LEU A 78 2.48 2.01 14.57
C LEU A 78 1.64 1.75 15.81
N ARG A 79 0.30 1.81 15.71
CA ARG A 79 -0.63 1.56 16.82
C ARG A 79 -0.40 0.17 17.41
N PHE A 80 -0.41 -0.86 16.57
CA PHE A 80 -0.22 -2.24 16.99
C PHE A 80 1.20 -2.48 17.52
N ALA A 81 2.22 -1.87 16.91
CA ALA A 81 3.61 -1.90 17.40
C ALA A 81 3.75 -1.29 18.81
N ARG A 82 2.85 -0.42 19.24
CA ARG A 82 2.81 0.18 20.60
C ARG A 82 1.85 -0.54 21.55
N ASN A 83 1.41 -1.77 21.20
CA ASN A 83 0.42 -2.56 21.97
C ASN A 83 -0.94 -1.86 22.15
N ASP A 84 -1.33 -1.00 21.22
CA ASP A 84 -2.64 -0.40 21.25
C ASP A 84 -3.68 -1.44 20.80
N SER A 85 -4.57 -1.81 21.70
CA SER A 85 -5.62 -2.81 21.47
C SER A 85 -6.93 -2.22 20.96
N THR A 86 -6.98 -0.91 20.71
CA THR A 86 -8.19 -0.25 20.19
C THR A 86 -8.52 -0.78 18.80
N GLU A 87 -9.78 -1.16 18.57
CA GLU A 87 -10.28 -1.50 17.24
C GLU A 87 -10.19 -0.28 16.32
N LEU A 88 -9.45 -0.41 15.23
CA LEU A 88 -9.30 0.67 14.25
C LEU A 88 -10.37 0.54 13.16
N LYS A 89 -11.08 1.62 12.91
CA LYS A 89 -12.13 1.65 11.88
C LYS A 89 -11.54 1.49 10.48
N GLY A 90 -12.38 0.98 9.56
CA GLY A 90 -12.15 1.03 8.13
C GLY A 90 -12.29 2.45 7.57
N PHE A 91 -11.98 2.58 6.30
CA PHE A 91 -12.24 3.78 5.51
C PHE A 91 -12.85 3.37 4.16
N ASP A 92 -13.60 4.25 3.58
CA ASP A 92 -14.18 4.08 2.25
C ASP A 92 -13.23 4.68 1.21
N HIS A 93 -12.53 3.80 0.48
CA HIS A 93 -11.53 4.20 -0.50
C HIS A 93 -12.14 4.84 -1.76
N ASP A 94 -13.38 4.49 -2.11
CA ASP A 94 -14.07 5.12 -3.23
C ASP A 94 -14.47 6.55 -2.87
N SER A 95 -15.05 6.75 -1.67
CA SER A 95 -15.35 8.08 -1.15
C SER A 95 -14.09 8.95 -1.04
N TYR A 96 -12.94 8.38 -0.61
CA TYR A 96 -11.68 9.14 -0.57
C TYR A 96 -11.28 9.58 -1.97
N ASN A 97 -11.39 8.70 -2.95
CA ASN A 97 -11.00 8.98 -4.33
C ASN A 97 -11.93 10.03 -4.99
N GLU A 98 -13.21 10.05 -4.65
CA GLU A 98 -14.16 11.07 -5.10
C GLU A 98 -13.83 12.47 -4.53
N ASN A 99 -13.26 12.53 -3.31
CA ASN A 99 -12.96 13.77 -2.61
C ASN A 99 -11.51 14.25 -2.76
N VAL A 100 -10.68 13.56 -3.55
CA VAL A 100 -9.31 13.96 -3.82
C VAL A 100 -9.17 14.62 -5.20
N GLU A 101 -8.47 15.73 -5.25
CA GLU A 101 -8.20 16.45 -6.51
C GLU A 101 -6.98 15.90 -7.25
N ALA A 102 -6.83 14.57 -7.34
CA ALA A 102 -5.66 13.91 -7.90
C ALA A 102 -5.38 14.32 -9.35
N ASN A 103 -6.43 14.47 -10.15
CA ASN A 103 -6.31 14.74 -11.58
C ASN A 103 -5.80 16.16 -11.90
N SER A 104 -5.97 17.10 -10.99
CA SER A 104 -5.46 18.48 -11.14
C SER A 104 -3.98 18.63 -10.77
N ARG A 105 -3.42 17.63 -10.05
CA ARG A 105 -2.04 17.66 -9.57
C ARG A 105 -1.04 17.22 -10.65
N ASN A 106 0.20 17.68 -10.52
CA ASN A 106 1.30 17.22 -11.37
C ASN A 106 1.71 15.79 -10.97
N LEU A 107 1.92 14.92 -11.97
CA LEU A 107 2.31 13.53 -11.71
C LEU A 107 3.65 13.41 -10.97
N LEU A 108 4.62 14.27 -11.27
CA LEU A 108 5.93 14.27 -10.59
C LEU A 108 5.80 14.67 -9.11
N GLU A 109 4.90 15.62 -8.79
CA GLU A 109 4.62 16.00 -7.39
C GLU A 109 3.98 14.83 -6.62
N LEU A 110 3.06 14.10 -7.26
CA LEU A 110 2.46 12.89 -6.67
C LEU A 110 3.52 11.79 -6.45
N LEU A 111 4.46 11.65 -7.38
CA LEU A 111 5.55 10.70 -7.25
C LEU A 111 6.50 11.06 -6.11
N ASP A 112 6.83 12.35 -5.94
CA ASP A 112 7.67 12.82 -4.84
C ASP A 112 6.97 12.63 -3.48
N GLU A 113 5.67 12.82 -3.42
CA GLU A 113 4.86 12.51 -2.26
C GLU A 113 4.89 11.01 -1.93
N PHE A 114 4.70 10.15 -2.93
CA PHE A 114 4.82 8.70 -2.78
C PHE A 114 6.20 8.29 -2.21
N LYS A 115 7.29 8.82 -2.78
CA LYS A 115 8.66 8.54 -2.30
C LYS A 115 8.85 8.93 -0.85
N THR A 116 8.30 10.06 -0.45
CA THR A 116 8.37 10.56 0.94
C THR A 116 7.63 9.62 1.89
N VAL A 117 6.42 9.19 1.54
CA VAL A 117 5.64 8.24 2.34
C VAL A 117 6.35 6.88 2.41
N ARG A 118 6.86 6.37 1.29
CA ARG A 118 7.61 5.10 1.23
C ARG A 118 8.88 5.16 2.07
N ALA A 119 9.63 6.24 2.04
CA ALA A 119 10.81 6.43 2.89
C ALA A 119 10.44 6.42 4.38
N SER A 120 9.31 7.03 4.75
CA SER A 120 8.75 6.97 6.10
C SER A 120 8.38 5.54 6.50
N SER A 121 7.73 4.77 5.61
CA SER A 121 7.39 3.37 5.85
C SER A 121 8.63 2.52 6.12
N ILE A 122 9.65 2.67 5.28
CA ILE A 122 10.93 1.95 5.43
C ILE A 122 11.59 2.32 6.77
N SER A 123 11.62 3.61 7.12
CA SER A 123 12.16 4.07 8.40
C SER A 123 11.41 3.48 9.59
N LEU A 124 10.08 3.46 9.54
CA LEU A 124 9.22 2.88 10.57
C LEU A 124 9.52 1.39 10.76
N TYR A 125 9.53 0.60 9.69
CA TYR A 125 9.76 -0.85 9.77
C TYR A 125 11.18 -1.20 10.18
N LYS A 126 12.20 -0.40 9.83
CA LYS A 126 13.57 -0.56 10.34
C LYS A 126 13.68 -0.37 11.85
N SER A 127 12.76 0.34 12.48
CA SER A 127 12.74 0.57 13.93
C SER A 127 12.11 -0.56 14.73
N PHE A 128 11.48 -1.55 14.09
CA PHE A 128 10.77 -2.64 14.76
C PHE A 128 11.68 -3.84 14.99
N SER A 129 11.68 -4.36 16.24
CA SER A 129 12.29 -5.66 16.56
C SER A 129 11.40 -6.80 16.07
N GLU A 130 11.96 -8.02 16.01
CA GLU A 130 11.20 -9.23 15.67
C GLU A 130 9.99 -9.46 16.59
N GLU A 131 10.13 -9.15 17.89
CA GLU A 131 9.03 -9.23 18.86
C GLU A 131 7.90 -8.26 18.48
N VAL A 132 8.25 -7.02 18.14
CA VAL A 132 7.28 -5.97 17.73
C VAL A 132 6.56 -6.36 16.45
N LEU A 133 7.27 -6.96 15.49
CA LEU A 133 6.68 -7.41 14.22
C LEU A 133 5.57 -8.47 14.42
N LEU A 134 5.62 -9.25 15.51
CA LEU A 134 4.61 -10.27 15.83
C LEU A 134 3.35 -9.72 16.52
N ARG A 135 3.39 -8.48 17.01
CA ARG A 135 2.23 -7.85 17.65
C ARG A 135 1.06 -7.74 16.67
N LYS A 136 -0.15 -7.91 17.20
CA LYS A 136 -1.38 -7.92 16.40
C LYS A 136 -2.35 -6.87 16.90
N GLY A 137 -3.20 -6.42 16.00
CA GLY A 137 -4.35 -5.60 16.33
C GLY A 137 -5.51 -5.90 15.38
N SER A 138 -6.63 -5.23 15.60
CA SER A 138 -7.81 -5.35 14.76
C SER A 138 -8.06 -4.05 14.02
N ALA A 139 -8.29 -4.16 12.72
CA ALA A 139 -8.67 -3.04 11.86
C ALA A 139 -9.71 -3.48 10.84
N SER A 140 -10.79 -2.71 10.72
CA SER A 140 -11.92 -3.05 9.84
C SER A 140 -12.50 -4.44 10.14
N GLY A 141 -12.52 -4.84 11.43
CA GLY A 141 -13.01 -6.15 11.87
C GLY A 141 -12.05 -7.32 11.60
N ASN A 142 -10.84 -7.07 11.09
CA ASN A 142 -9.89 -8.12 10.74
C ASN A 142 -8.62 -8.04 11.59
N ILE A 143 -8.19 -9.18 12.12
CA ILE A 143 -6.92 -9.28 12.85
C ILE A 143 -5.75 -9.32 11.85
N ILE A 144 -4.70 -8.54 12.16
CA ILE A 144 -3.49 -8.50 11.35
C ILE A 144 -2.27 -8.17 12.23
N SER A 145 -1.13 -8.80 11.96
CA SER A 145 0.14 -8.49 12.64
C SER A 145 0.83 -7.27 12.02
N VAL A 146 1.71 -6.63 12.79
CA VAL A 146 2.59 -5.56 12.29
C VAL A 146 3.40 -6.06 11.09
N ARG A 147 3.93 -7.29 11.17
CA ARG A 147 4.68 -7.94 10.08
C ARG A 147 3.82 -8.11 8.83
N ALA A 148 2.60 -8.60 8.97
CA ALA A 148 1.68 -8.79 7.85
C ALA A 148 1.30 -7.46 7.19
N ILE A 149 1.13 -6.37 7.95
CA ILE A 149 0.90 -5.03 7.38
C ILE A 149 2.09 -4.61 6.51
N GLY A 150 3.33 -4.91 6.91
CA GLY A 150 4.51 -4.58 6.10
C GLY A 150 4.49 -5.25 4.73
N PHE A 151 4.10 -6.52 4.64
CA PHE A 151 3.88 -7.19 3.35
C PHE A 151 2.66 -6.65 2.62
N LEU A 152 1.59 -6.32 3.35
CA LEU A 152 0.36 -5.77 2.78
C LEU A 152 0.60 -4.45 2.05
N ILE A 153 1.45 -3.55 2.55
CA ILE A 153 1.80 -2.29 1.88
C ILE A 153 2.32 -2.57 0.46
N SER A 154 3.31 -3.45 0.34
CA SER A 154 3.91 -3.80 -0.95
C SER A 154 2.95 -4.59 -1.84
N GLY A 155 2.17 -5.50 -1.27
CA GLY A 155 1.23 -6.33 -2.02
C GLY A 155 0.03 -5.57 -2.54
N HIS A 156 -0.50 -4.63 -1.76
CA HIS A 156 -1.57 -3.74 -2.18
C HIS A 156 -1.15 -2.88 -3.38
N GLN A 157 0.03 -2.25 -3.30
CA GLN A 157 0.58 -1.49 -4.41
C GLN A 157 0.77 -2.35 -5.66
N LYS A 158 1.38 -3.54 -5.51
CA LYS A 158 1.62 -4.48 -6.62
C LYS A 158 0.31 -4.91 -7.29
N HIS A 159 -0.73 -5.18 -6.49
CA HIS A 159 -2.05 -5.52 -6.99
C HIS A 159 -2.65 -4.42 -7.88
N HIS A 160 -2.61 -3.18 -7.43
CA HIS A 160 -3.12 -2.05 -8.19
C HIS A 160 -2.32 -1.76 -9.45
N LEU A 161 -0.99 -1.86 -9.41
CA LEU A 161 -0.15 -1.70 -10.59
C LEU A 161 -0.40 -2.80 -11.62
N LYS A 162 -0.58 -4.06 -11.18
CA LYS A 162 -0.93 -5.17 -12.09
C LYS A 162 -2.24 -4.90 -12.83
N ILE A 163 -3.30 -4.48 -12.11
CA ILE A 163 -4.58 -4.11 -12.74
C ILE A 163 -4.36 -2.96 -13.75
N PHE A 164 -3.55 -1.98 -13.37
CA PHE A 164 -3.24 -0.85 -14.25
C PHE A 164 -2.56 -1.34 -15.54
N GLU A 165 -1.53 -2.15 -15.46
CA GLU A 165 -0.81 -2.69 -16.62
C GLU A 165 -1.71 -3.54 -17.51
N GLU A 166 -2.55 -4.40 -16.94
CA GLU A 166 -3.44 -5.27 -17.70
C GLU A 166 -4.59 -4.55 -18.41
N ARG A 167 -4.98 -3.35 -17.94
CA ARG A 167 -6.18 -2.66 -18.42
C ARG A 167 -5.91 -1.34 -19.16
N TYR A 168 -4.74 -0.73 -18.95
CA TYR A 168 -4.44 0.58 -19.51
C TYR A 168 -3.40 0.53 -20.64
N PHE A 169 -2.73 -0.60 -20.81
CA PHE A 169 -1.81 -0.90 -21.91
C PHE A 169 -2.29 -2.10 -22.72
#